data_3a5a96114256cc71a774e5237b2b1853
#
_entry.id   3a5a96114256cc71a774e5237b2b1853
#
_cell.length_a   1.000
_cell.length_b   1.000
_cell.length_c   1.000
_cell.angle_alpha   90.00
_cell.angle_beta   90.00
_cell.angle_gamma   90.00
#
_symmetry.space_group_name_H-M   'P 1'
#
loop_
_entity.id
_entity.type
_entity.pdbx_description
1 polymer ?
#
loop_
_entity_poly.entity_id
_entity_poly.type
_entity_poly.pdbx_seq_one_letter_code
_entity_poly.pdbx_strand_id
1 'polypeptide(L)'
;GHPLAKKEKLTLKDMLEYPFIQYYLLLSGVVSAAVETRFDRELTKHGLKRKKSLVTTQLMTAMDALWQTDCLMMATMHDLKIEGETYQIVRKPYPEELDFESTVPVVLVQHVRTIKSPAHQWVKERIVGIVREIQEKAKEAARSR
;
A
#
# COMPACT_ATOMS: atom_id res chain seq x y z
N GLY A 1 7.02 -16.58 13.36
CA GLY A 1 7.15 -15.48 12.38
C GLY A 1 7.04 -16.03 10.97
N HIS A 2 6.58 -15.22 10.02
CA HIS A 2 6.35 -15.60 8.61
C HIS A 2 7.64 -16.13 7.96
N PRO A 3 7.60 -17.23 7.19
CA PRO A 3 8.81 -17.82 6.59
C PRO A 3 9.59 -16.84 5.70
N LEU A 4 8.92 -15.99 4.94
CA LEU A 4 9.56 -14.98 4.09
C LEU A 4 10.22 -13.84 4.87
N ALA A 5 9.95 -13.66 6.15
CA ALA A 5 10.52 -12.58 6.94
C ALA A 5 12.05 -12.64 7.02
N LYS A 6 12.62 -13.85 7.00
CA LYS A 6 14.07 -14.10 7.10
C LYS A 6 14.82 -13.99 5.77
N LYS A 7 14.10 -14.01 4.63
CA LYS A 7 14.74 -13.86 3.30
C LYS A 7 15.22 -12.43 3.10
N GLU A 8 16.42 -12.23 2.64
CA GLU A 8 16.95 -10.91 2.28
C GLU A 8 16.23 -10.34 1.05
N LYS A 9 16.16 -11.13 0.00
CA LYS A 9 15.45 -10.79 -1.25
C LYS A 9 14.31 -11.77 -1.48
N LEU A 10 13.18 -11.24 -1.89
CA LEU A 10 12.02 -12.03 -2.31
C LEU A 10 12.03 -12.17 -3.83
N THR A 11 11.68 -13.35 -4.29
CA THR A 11 11.35 -13.60 -5.70
C THR A 11 9.83 -13.59 -5.87
N LEU A 12 9.39 -13.40 -7.10
CA LEU A 12 7.96 -13.47 -7.42
C LEU A 12 7.38 -14.85 -7.09
N LYS A 13 8.16 -15.91 -7.34
CA LYS A 13 7.78 -17.27 -6.99
C LYS A 13 7.55 -17.44 -5.49
N ASP A 14 8.45 -16.93 -4.66
CA ASP A 14 8.30 -16.99 -3.20
C ASP A 14 7.00 -16.36 -2.73
N MET A 15 6.66 -15.21 -3.31
CA MET A 15 5.43 -14.51 -2.94
C MET A 15 4.17 -15.29 -3.35
N LEU A 16 4.20 -15.92 -4.51
CA LEU A 16 3.03 -16.63 -5.05
C LEU A 16 2.74 -17.98 -4.36
N GLU A 17 3.66 -18.47 -3.53
CA GLU A 17 3.41 -19.63 -2.65
C GLU A 17 2.41 -19.31 -1.53
N TYR A 18 2.20 -18.02 -1.21
CA TYR A 18 1.32 -17.58 -0.14
C TYR A 18 0.08 -16.88 -0.68
N PRO A 19 -1.05 -16.99 0.04
CA PRO A 19 -2.24 -16.26 -0.33
C PRO A 19 -2.12 -14.77 0.02
N PHE A 20 -2.95 -13.96 -0.60
CA PHE A 20 -2.94 -12.50 -0.44
C PHE A 20 -4.21 -11.97 0.20
N ILE A 21 -4.03 -10.98 1.06
CA ILE A 21 -5.07 -10.08 1.50
C ILE A 21 -5.09 -8.89 0.55
N GLN A 22 -6.25 -8.60 -0.02
CA GLN A 22 -6.47 -7.42 -0.83
C GLN A 22 -7.24 -6.38 -0.03
N TYR A 23 -6.55 -5.32 0.35
CA TYR A 23 -7.15 -4.14 0.97
C TYR A 23 -7.42 -3.07 -0.10
N TYR A 24 -8.59 -2.46 -0.05
CA TYR A 24 -8.98 -1.35 -0.92
C TYR A 24 -9.29 -0.11 -0.10
N LEU A 25 -8.65 1.01 -0.43
CA LEU A 25 -9.17 2.31 -0.03
C LEU A 25 -10.47 2.58 -0.81
N LEU A 26 -11.56 2.82 -0.10
CA LEU A 26 -12.85 3.19 -0.68
C LEU A 26 -12.77 4.60 -1.29
N LEU A 27 -12.22 4.71 -2.48
CA LEU A 27 -12.31 5.93 -3.28
C LEU A 27 -13.46 5.87 -4.32
N SER A 28 -14.03 4.69 -4.51
CA SER A 28 -15.21 4.48 -5.37
C SER A 28 -16.06 3.37 -4.76
N GLY A 29 -17.37 3.52 -4.79
CA GLY A 29 -18.34 2.64 -4.13
C GLY A 29 -18.41 1.19 -4.64
N VAL A 30 -17.41 0.72 -5.39
CA VAL A 30 -17.37 -0.64 -5.93
C VAL A 30 -16.19 -1.38 -5.35
N VAL A 31 -16.47 -2.32 -4.44
CA VAL A 31 -15.49 -3.29 -3.96
C VAL A 31 -15.82 -4.64 -4.56
N SER A 32 -14.96 -5.14 -5.40
CA SER A 32 -15.10 -6.46 -6.01
C SER A 32 -13.78 -7.20 -6.00
N ALA A 33 -13.81 -8.48 -5.65
CA ALA A 33 -12.66 -9.36 -5.78
C ALA A 33 -12.17 -9.47 -7.24
N ALA A 34 -13.03 -9.12 -8.20
CA ALA A 34 -12.72 -9.10 -9.63
C ALA A 34 -11.93 -7.85 -10.05
N VAL A 35 -11.80 -6.81 -9.19
CA VAL A 35 -11.00 -5.63 -9.55
C VAL A 35 -9.53 -6.03 -9.62
N GLU A 36 -8.97 -5.89 -10.80
CA GLU A 36 -7.54 -6.08 -11.05
C GLU A 36 -6.74 -4.89 -10.54
N THR A 37 -5.78 -5.15 -9.68
CA THR A 37 -4.81 -4.15 -9.24
C THR A 37 -3.67 -4.01 -10.25
N ARG A 38 -2.82 -2.99 -10.07
CA ARG A 38 -1.56 -2.89 -10.84
C ARG A 38 -0.73 -4.17 -10.71
N PHE A 39 -0.66 -4.73 -9.51
CA PHE A 39 0.06 -5.97 -9.27
C PHE A 39 -0.57 -7.15 -10.01
N ASP A 40 -1.89 -7.28 -10.02
CA ASP A 40 -2.56 -8.35 -10.77
C ASP A 40 -2.27 -8.26 -12.28
N ARG A 41 -2.28 -7.04 -12.83
CA ARG A 41 -1.94 -6.81 -14.24
C ARG A 41 -0.49 -7.17 -14.56
N GLU A 42 0.42 -6.85 -13.65
CA GLU A 42 1.84 -7.21 -13.82
C GLU A 42 2.02 -8.73 -13.80
N LEU A 43 1.39 -9.42 -12.84
CA LEU A 43 1.39 -10.88 -12.82
C LEU A 43 0.85 -11.49 -14.12
N THR A 44 -0.21 -10.91 -14.66
CA THR A 44 -0.83 -11.38 -15.92
C THR A 44 0.14 -11.31 -17.10
N LYS A 45 1.01 -10.28 -17.18
CA LYS A 45 2.06 -10.20 -18.22
C LYS A 45 3.03 -11.37 -18.16
N HIS A 46 3.27 -11.91 -16.98
CA HIS A 46 4.11 -13.09 -16.76
C HIS A 46 3.34 -14.42 -16.80
N GLY A 47 2.06 -14.41 -17.17
CA GLY A 47 1.20 -15.59 -17.15
C GLY A 47 0.90 -16.12 -15.75
N LEU A 48 1.04 -15.30 -14.73
CA LEU A 48 0.91 -15.66 -13.32
C LEU A 48 -0.36 -15.06 -12.70
N LYS A 49 -0.82 -15.69 -11.63
CA LYS A 49 -1.99 -15.22 -10.86
C LYS A 49 -1.78 -15.51 -9.39
N ARG A 50 -2.12 -14.55 -8.54
CA ARG A 50 -2.11 -14.76 -7.08
C ARG A 50 -3.44 -15.28 -6.56
N LYS A 51 -3.40 -16.02 -5.46
CA LYS A 51 -4.59 -16.43 -4.71
C LYS A 51 -4.97 -15.31 -3.74
N LYS A 52 -6.19 -14.80 -3.82
CA LYS A 52 -6.74 -13.82 -2.86
C LYS A 52 -7.58 -14.58 -1.82
N SER A 53 -7.18 -14.53 -0.56
CA SER A 53 -7.90 -15.19 0.55
C SER A 53 -8.88 -14.26 1.24
N LEU A 54 -8.58 -12.97 1.28
CA LEU A 54 -9.44 -11.95 1.87
C LEU A 54 -9.45 -10.72 0.98
N VAL A 55 -10.63 -10.16 0.79
CA VAL A 55 -10.83 -8.86 0.13
C VAL A 55 -11.64 -7.98 1.08
N THR A 56 -11.09 -6.85 1.48
CA THR A 56 -11.73 -5.97 2.45
C THR A 56 -11.41 -4.50 2.20
N THR A 57 -12.28 -3.64 2.68
CA THR A 57 -12.08 -2.18 2.74
C THR A 57 -11.75 -1.69 4.14
N GLN A 58 -11.75 -2.59 5.10
CA GLN A 58 -11.46 -2.28 6.50
C GLN A 58 -10.00 -2.61 6.81
N LEU A 59 -9.20 -1.58 7.07
CA LEU A 59 -7.78 -1.74 7.34
C LEU A 59 -7.52 -2.62 8.56
N MET A 60 -8.27 -2.43 9.65
CA MET A 60 -8.06 -3.23 10.87
C MET A 60 -8.33 -4.71 10.62
N THR A 61 -9.38 -5.06 9.88
CA THR A 61 -9.65 -6.45 9.48
C THR A 61 -8.52 -7.03 8.64
N ALA A 62 -7.97 -6.24 7.70
CA ALA A 62 -6.83 -6.68 6.90
C ALA A 62 -5.59 -6.92 7.77
N MET A 63 -5.34 -6.03 8.75
CA MET A 63 -4.20 -6.12 9.67
C MET A 63 -4.31 -7.32 10.60
N ASP A 64 -5.50 -7.58 11.16
CA ASP A 64 -5.75 -8.74 12.00
C ASP A 64 -5.56 -10.05 11.23
N ALA A 65 -6.07 -10.11 10.01
CA ALA A 65 -5.88 -11.28 9.15
C ALA A 65 -4.39 -11.47 8.78
N LEU A 66 -3.66 -10.38 8.49
CA LEU A 66 -2.23 -10.44 8.20
C LEU A 66 -1.42 -10.93 9.41
N TRP A 67 -1.81 -10.53 10.61
CA TRP A 67 -1.16 -10.94 11.86
C TRP A 67 -1.38 -12.42 12.19
N GLN A 68 -2.59 -12.92 11.92
CA GLN A 68 -3.01 -14.25 12.32
C GLN A 68 -2.75 -15.33 11.27
N THR A 69 -2.28 -14.98 10.09
CA THR A 69 -2.11 -15.91 8.96
C THR A 69 -0.78 -15.72 8.25
N ASP A 70 -0.40 -16.66 7.39
CA ASP A 70 0.74 -16.53 6.48
C ASP A 70 0.34 -15.83 5.16
N CYS A 71 -0.64 -14.93 5.21
CA CYS A 71 -1.01 -14.14 4.04
C CYS A 71 -0.03 -12.99 3.82
N LEU A 72 0.09 -12.58 2.57
CA LEU A 72 0.81 -11.37 2.17
C LEU A 72 -0.17 -10.24 1.87
N MET A 73 0.24 -9.01 2.08
CA MET A 73 -0.50 -7.83 1.67
C MET A 73 0.39 -6.86 0.92
N MET A 74 -0.08 -6.41 -0.24
CA MET A 74 0.58 -5.33 -0.98
C MET A 74 0.19 -4.00 -0.32
N ALA A 75 1.18 -3.22 0.08
CA ALA A 75 0.96 -1.96 0.78
C ALA A 75 1.95 -0.89 0.32
N THR A 76 1.59 0.37 0.48
CA THR A 76 2.53 1.48 0.34
C THR A 76 3.33 1.66 1.63
N MET A 77 4.50 2.28 1.55
CA MET A 77 5.36 2.53 2.72
C MET A 77 4.67 3.38 3.79
N HIS A 78 3.65 4.15 3.42
CA HIS A 78 2.97 5.09 4.31
C HIS A 78 1.74 4.50 5.00
N ASP A 79 1.12 3.46 4.41
CA ASP A 79 -0.15 2.93 4.89
C ASP A 79 -0.07 2.22 6.24
N LEU A 80 1.12 1.90 6.73
CA LEU A 80 1.29 1.04 7.88
C LEU A 80 2.15 1.64 9.01
N LYS A 81 2.26 2.95 9.12
CA LYS A 81 2.66 3.58 10.38
C LYS A 81 1.47 3.59 11.33
N ILE A 82 1.03 2.41 11.73
CA ILE A 82 0.19 2.29 12.92
C ILE A 82 1.15 2.51 14.08
N GLU A 83 1.10 3.69 14.67
CA GLU A 83 1.82 4.00 15.89
C GLU A 83 1.30 3.09 17.00
N GLY A 84 2.16 2.22 17.48
CA GLY A 84 1.88 1.25 18.52
C GLY A 84 2.30 -0.16 18.09
N GLU A 85 3.03 -0.82 18.94
CA GLU A 85 3.65 -2.15 18.71
C GLU A 85 2.64 -3.32 18.62
N THR A 86 1.39 -3.05 18.31
CA THR A 86 0.33 -4.08 18.32
C THR A 86 0.56 -5.16 17.27
N TYR A 87 1.15 -4.82 16.12
CA TYR A 87 1.38 -5.77 15.04
C TYR A 87 2.86 -5.82 14.64
N GLN A 88 3.50 -6.97 14.85
CA GLN A 88 4.87 -7.23 14.39
C GLN A 88 4.86 -7.61 12.90
N ILE A 89 4.73 -6.63 12.02
CA ILE A 89 4.68 -6.82 10.58
C ILE A 89 6.05 -6.54 9.97
N VAL A 90 6.55 -7.51 9.19
CA VAL A 90 7.79 -7.36 8.43
C VAL A 90 7.46 -6.83 7.04
N ARG A 91 8.13 -5.77 6.64
CA ARG A 91 8.04 -5.18 5.30
C ARG A 91 9.23 -5.60 4.47
N LYS A 92 8.98 -5.96 3.24
CA LYS A 92 10.01 -6.33 2.26
C LYS A 92 9.83 -5.51 0.98
N PRO A 93 10.91 -5.16 0.32
CA PRO A 93 10.83 -4.57 -1.01
C PRO A 93 10.18 -5.54 -1.99
N TYR A 94 9.63 -5.01 -3.08
CA TYR A 94 9.11 -5.82 -4.16
C TYR A 94 10.23 -6.59 -4.85
N PRO A 95 9.94 -7.80 -5.37
CA PRO A 95 10.86 -8.52 -6.24
C PRO A 95 11.29 -7.68 -7.45
N GLU A 96 12.56 -7.82 -7.82
CA GLU A 96 13.14 -7.10 -8.96
C GLU A 96 12.52 -7.51 -10.31
N GLU A 97 11.87 -8.68 -10.35
CA GLU A 97 11.15 -9.18 -11.54
C GLU A 97 9.88 -8.35 -11.86
N LEU A 98 9.41 -7.56 -10.91
CA LEU A 98 8.22 -6.71 -11.09
C LEU A 98 8.65 -5.36 -11.65
N ASP A 99 8.41 -5.16 -12.93
CA ASP A 99 8.67 -3.89 -13.61
C ASP A 99 7.45 -2.97 -13.54
N PHE A 100 7.19 -2.42 -12.36
CA PHE A 100 6.21 -1.35 -12.22
C PHE A 100 6.68 -0.27 -11.25
N GLU A 101 6.27 0.97 -11.54
CA GLU A 101 6.54 2.05 -10.62
C GLU A 101 6.00 1.74 -9.23
N SER A 102 6.90 1.66 -8.26
CA SER A 102 6.57 1.44 -6.86
C SER A 102 5.89 2.64 -6.20
N THR A 103 5.74 3.74 -6.92
CA THR A 103 5.11 4.98 -6.44
C THR A 103 3.64 5.06 -6.82
N VAL A 104 2.81 5.42 -5.85
CA VAL A 104 1.40 5.72 -6.07
C VAL A 104 1.22 7.23 -6.00
N PRO A 105 0.78 7.89 -7.10
CA PRO A 105 0.51 9.32 -7.05
C PRO A 105 -0.72 9.59 -6.17
N VAL A 106 -0.54 10.43 -5.17
CA VAL A 106 -1.64 10.97 -4.35
C VAL A 106 -1.93 12.37 -4.82
N VAL A 107 -3.17 12.62 -5.20
CA VAL A 107 -3.61 13.92 -5.73
C VAL A 107 -4.66 14.54 -4.82
N LEU A 108 -4.54 15.85 -4.60
CA LEU A 108 -5.56 16.63 -3.92
C LEU A 108 -6.52 17.19 -4.97
N VAL A 109 -7.79 16.77 -4.92
CA VAL A 109 -8.84 17.24 -5.83
C VAL A 109 -9.67 18.31 -5.15
N GLN A 110 -9.86 19.44 -5.82
CA GLN A 110 -10.65 20.56 -5.35
C GLN A 110 -11.74 20.91 -6.38
N HIS A 111 -12.97 21.15 -5.91
CA HIS A 111 -14.04 21.58 -6.79
C HIS A 111 -13.82 23.04 -7.25
N VAL A 112 -14.10 23.34 -8.52
CA VAL A 112 -13.88 24.67 -9.12
C VAL A 112 -14.55 25.81 -8.33
N ARG A 113 -15.71 25.57 -7.74
CA ARG A 113 -16.42 26.57 -6.92
C ARG A 113 -15.65 27.04 -5.69
N THR A 114 -14.74 26.21 -5.17
CA THR A 114 -14.00 26.47 -3.93
C THR A 114 -12.60 27.04 -4.17
N ILE A 115 -12.16 27.14 -5.42
CA ILE A 115 -10.82 27.63 -5.77
C ILE A 115 -10.57 29.06 -5.23
N LYS A 116 -11.59 29.92 -5.26
CA LYS A 116 -11.48 31.32 -4.81
C LYS A 116 -11.80 31.51 -3.31
N SER A 117 -12.17 30.45 -2.62
CA SER A 117 -12.50 30.54 -1.17
C SER A 117 -11.21 30.57 -0.33
N PRO A 118 -10.98 31.64 0.47
CA PRO A 118 -9.80 31.74 1.33
C PRO A 118 -9.66 30.56 2.31
N ALA A 119 -10.77 30.09 2.88
CA ALA A 119 -10.77 28.96 3.80
C ALA A 119 -10.30 27.67 3.11
N HIS A 120 -10.77 27.38 1.88
CA HIS A 120 -10.34 26.20 1.14
C HIS A 120 -8.89 26.31 0.68
N GLN A 121 -8.42 27.50 0.32
CA GLN A 121 -7.01 27.72 0.00
C GLN A 121 -6.12 27.48 1.22
N TRP A 122 -6.49 27.98 2.37
CA TRP A 122 -5.76 27.74 3.62
C TRP A 122 -5.68 26.24 3.95
N VAL A 123 -6.81 25.51 3.88
CA VAL A 123 -6.81 24.04 4.09
C VAL A 123 -5.90 23.34 3.09
N LYS A 124 -5.98 23.69 1.79
CA LYS A 124 -5.11 23.14 0.75
C LYS A 124 -3.64 23.35 1.06
N GLU A 125 -3.25 24.56 1.43
CA GLU A 125 -1.86 24.90 1.76
C GLU A 125 -1.36 24.11 2.96
N ARG A 126 -2.21 23.94 4.00
CA ARG A 126 -1.86 23.12 5.17
C ARG A 126 -1.68 21.65 4.81
N ILE A 127 -2.58 21.07 4.03
CA ILE A 127 -2.45 19.67 3.57
C ILE A 127 -1.17 19.50 2.77
N VAL A 128 -0.90 20.36 1.80
CA VAL A 128 0.31 20.30 0.97
C VAL A 128 1.57 20.46 1.82
N GLY A 129 1.56 21.36 2.80
CA GLY A 129 2.67 21.56 3.73
C GLY A 129 2.99 20.28 4.52
N ILE A 130 1.98 19.68 5.14
CA ILE A 130 2.12 18.45 5.92
C ILE A 130 2.66 17.29 5.05
N VAL A 131 2.13 17.14 3.82
CA VAL A 131 2.58 16.07 2.90
C VAL A 131 4.06 16.27 2.54
N ARG A 132 4.50 17.52 2.28
CA ARG A 132 5.92 17.81 2.01
C ARG A 132 6.81 17.47 3.19
N GLU A 133 6.43 17.84 4.41
CA GLU A 133 7.18 17.49 5.62
C GLU A 133 7.31 15.97 5.81
N ILE A 134 6.24 15.21 5.56
CA ILE A 134 6.26 13.74 5.61
C ILE A 134 7.22 13.18 4.56
N GLN A 135 7.19 13.72 3.33
CA GLN A 135 8.07 13.27 2.25
C GLN A 135 9.55 13.55 2.54
N GLU A 136 9.88 14.72 3.08
CA GLU A 136 11.27 15.05 3.44
C GLU A 136 11.78 14.15 4.56
N LYS A 137 10.99 13.94 5.62
CA LYS A 137 11.36 13.00 6.69
C LYS A 137 11.56 11.57 6.17
N ALA A 138 10.74 11.13 5.22
CA ALA A 138 10.89 9.81 4.61
C ALA A 138 12.18 9.70 3.78
N LYS A 139 12.57 10.76 3.03
CA LYS A 139 13.82 10.80 2.27
C LYS A 139 15.04 10.80 3.20
N GLU A 140 15.01 11.56 4.28
CA GLU A 140 16.08 11.59 5.29
C GLU A 140 16.27 10.22 5.93
N ALA A 141 15.18 9.56 6.32
CA ALA A 141 15.23 8.22 6.88
C ALA A 141 15.73 7.16 5.88
N ALA A 142 15.54 7.36 4.58
CA ALA A 142 16.07 6.47 3.54
C ALA A 142 17.57 6.68 3.28
N ARG A 143 18.09 7.90 3.50
CA ARG A 143 19.52 8.23 3.32
C ARG A 143 20.39 7.79 4.50
N SER A 144 19.80 7.57 5.66
CA SER A 144 20.49 7.16 6.90
C SER A 144 20.58 5.64 7.10
N ARG A 145 20.16 4.85 6.12
CA ARG A 145 20.28 3.39 6.06
C ARG A 145 21.27 2.94 5.02
#